data_ca74f2eb15056c4b7afff18ad0b705b4
#
_entry.id   ca74f2eb15056c4b7afff18ad0b705b4
#
_cell.length_a   1.000
_cell.length_b   1.000
_cell.length_c   1.000
_cell.angle_alpha   90.00
_cell.angle_beta   90.00
_cell.angle_gamma   90.00
#
_symmetry.space_group_name_H-M   'P 1'
#
loop_
_entity.id
_entity.type
_entity.pdbx_description
1 polymer ?
#
loop_
_entity_poly.entity_id
_entity_poly.type
_entity_poly.pdbx_seq_one_letter_code
_entity_poly.pdbx_strand_id
1 'polypeptide(L)'
;MGYWLKVLLTTIAAAVLVVIGTLIVARLISEPSRGKSLVQALGIPRPAVIAHRGASYLAPEETRPAFLMARELGADYLEFDIQRTKDGVLIALHDDDLSRTTNVAEVFPGREKDTIDTFTFAELQQLDAGSWFNRKNPDRARGSFKGLGILRLEDIIQIAESGSNRPGIYIETKAAQRFPGIERQLVEALAAHGWLSGRGSQVPARLIFQSFEPDSLARLKELAPDIPRLLLIDEVMTSKAGWEGIVKKATEVGAGIGTWGYHWAFGPHWSLKDAPTRHIMTWPWHTGDAHRAGLFVHAWTIDDAWEMWMVRVGGADGIFTNRAELALATYGRERRDDLRSLWNRIGYE
;
A
#
# COMPACT_ATOMS: atom_id res chain seq x y z
N MET A 1 -41.26 15.81 -16.01
CA MET A 1 -39.98 16.24 -15.40
C MET A 1 -39.90 17.76 -15.54
N GLY A 2 -39.88 18.50 -14.43
CA GLY A 2 -40.02 19.97 -14.43
C GLY A 2 -38.84 20.68 -15.09
N TYR A 3 -39.07 21.87 -15.61
CA TYR A 3 -38.05 22.72 -16.25
C TYR A 3 -36.79 22.88 -15.40
N TRP A 4 -36.92 23.12 -14.11
CA TRP A 4 -35.82 23.30 -13.18
C TRP A 4 -34.96 22.03 -13.00
N LEU A 5 -35.55 20.84 -13.08
CA LEU A 5 -34.79 19.58 -13.01
C LEU A 5 -33.91 19.38 -14.26
N LYS A 6 -34.44 19.77 -15.44
CA LYS A 6 -33.67 19.75 -16.70
C LYS A 6 -32.49 20.73 -16.64
N VAL A 7 -32.73 21.95 -16.14
CA VAL A 7 -31.70 22.97 -15.98
C VAL A 7 -30.61 22.47 -15.00
N LEU A 8 -31.01 21.91 -13.86
CA LEU A 8 -30.06 21.36 -12.88
C LEU A 8 -29.23 20.25 -13.51
N LEU A 9 -29.85 19.28 -14.19
CA LEU A 9 -29.15 18.18 -14.83
C LEU A 9 -28.17 18.63 -15.93
N THR A 10 -28.56 19.60 -16.73
CA THR A 10 -27.67 20.17 -17.76
C THR A 10 -26.50 20.94 -17.14
N THR A 11 -26.74 21.68 -16.08
CA THR A 11 -25.63 22.38 -15.37
C THR A 11 -24.66 21.42 -14.74
N ILE A 12 -25.14 20.34 -14.11
CA ILE A 12 -24.30 19.29 -13.56
C ILE A 12 -23.49 18.61 -14.67
N ALA A 13 -24.14 18.24 -15.79
CA ALA A 13 -23.45 17.60 -16.92
C ALA A 13 -22.36 18.52 -17.51
N ALA A 14 -22.65 19.81 -17.67
CA ALA A 14 -21.68 20.78 -18.14
C ALA A 14 -20.50 20.93 -17.17
N ALA A 15 -20.77 21.02 -15.88
CA ALA A 15 -19.70 21.06 -14.85
C ALA A 15 -18.82 19.80 -14.88
N VAL A 16 -19.42 18.61 -14.99
CA VAL A 16 -18.70 17.35 -15.14
C VAL A 16 -17.82 17.33 -16.40
N LEU A 17 -18.35 17.79 -17.53
CA LEU A 17 -17.57 17.86 -18.78
C LEU A 17 -16.40 18.85 -18.68
N VAL A 18 -16.59 19.98 -18.00
CA VAL A 18 -15.50 20.93 -17.74
C VAL A 18 -14.42 20.31 -16.86
N VAL A 19 -14.80 19.60 -15.78
CA VAL A 19 -13.85 18.91 -14.91
C VAL A 19 -13.08 17.83 -15.68
N ILE A 20 -13.78 17.00 -16.46
CA ILE A 20 -13.15 15.96 -17.30
C ILE A 20 -12.21 16.61 -18.32
N GLY A 21 -12.65 17.65 -19.00
CA GLY A 21 -11.84 18.39 -19.97
C GLY A 21 -10.58 18.97 -19.31
N THR A 22 -10.72 19.56 -18.15
CA THR A 22 -9.59 20.10 -17.37
C THR A 22 -8.59 18.99 -16.96
N LEU A 23 -9.10 17.85 -16.51
CA LEU A 23 -8.26 16.69 -16.16
C LEU A 23 -7.51 16.13 -17.38
N ILE A 24 -8.19 16.05 -18.53
CA ILE A 24 -7.56 15.60 -19.78
C ILE A 24 -6.48 16.58 -20.21
N VAL A 25 -6.75 17.87 -20.22
CA VAL A 25 -5.78 18.91 -20.58
C VAL A 25 -4.61 18.91 -19.59
N ALA A 26 -4.89 18.88 -18.30
CA ALA A 26 -3.86 18.78 -17.26
C ALA A 26 -3.01 17.52 -17.41
N ARG A 27 -3.64 16.38 -17.77
CA ARG A 27 -2.96 15.12 -18.08
C ARG A 27 -2.06 15.23 -19.31
N LEU A 28 -2.47 15.96 -20.34
CA LEU A 28 -1.67 16.19 -21.54
C LEU A 28 -0.46 17.10 -21.23
N ILE A 29 -0.62 18.05 -20.30
CA ILE A 29 0.43 18.98 -19.89
C ILE A 29 1.42 18.36 -18.89
N SER A 30 0.98 17.41 -18.05
CA SER A 30 1.76 16.83 -16.93
C SER A 30 2.86 15.84 -17.33
N GLU A 31 3.36 15.85 -18.56
CA GLU A 31 4.45 14.99 -19.05
C GLU A 31 4.30 13.48 -18.68
N PRO A 32 3.23 12.80 -19.12
CA PRO A 32 3.01 11.39 -18.80
C PRO A 32 4.14 10.45 -19.24
N SER A 33 4.92 10.87 -20.21
CA SER A 33 6.09 10.14 -20.72
C SER A 33 7.21 10.06 -19.68
N ARG A 34 7.43 11.12 -18.89
CA ARG A 34 8.51 11.18 -17.89
C ARG A 34 8.27 10.21 -16.73
N GLY A 35 7.05 10.17 -16.18
CA GLY A 35 6.69 9.19 -15.15
C GLY A 35 6.84 7.74 -15.67
N LYS A 36 6.40 7.48 -16.90
CA LYS A 36 6.58 6.16 -17.53
C LYS A 36 8.07 5.78 -17.65
N SER A 37 8.91 6.68 -18.16
CA SER A 37 10.34 6.42 -18.32
C SER A 37 11.02 6.21 -16.97
N LEU A 38 10.63 6.97 -15.95
CA LEU A 38 11.16 6.88 -14.60
C LEU A 38 10.89 5.49 -13.98
N VAL A 39 9.63 5.05 -13.92
CA VAL A 39 9.29 3.75 -13.34
C VAL A 39 9.83 2.59 -14.16
N GLN A 40 9.91 2.75 -15.49
CA GLN A 40 10.55 1.77 -16.36
C GLN A 40 12.03 1.61 -16.05
N ALA A 41 12.76 2.72 -15.82
CA ALA A 41 14.16 2.70 -15.42
C ALA A 41 14.38 2.04 -14.05
N LEU A 42 13.41 2.17 -13.14
CA LEU A 42 13.40 1.49 -11.84
C LEU A 42 12.90 0.05 -11.92
N GLY A 43 12.37 -0.39 -13.07
CA GLY A 43 11.76 -1.71 -13.22
C GLY A 43 10.42 -1.87 -12.47
N ILE A 44 9.74 -0.77 -12.17
CA ILE A 44 8.43 -0.77 -11.50
C ILE A 44 7.32 -0.90 -12.56
N PRO A 45 6.37 -1.85 -12.44
CA PRO A 45 5.21 -1.95 -13.33
C PRO A 45 4.36 -0.68 -13.32
N ARG A 46 3.66 -0.39 -14.44
CA ARG A 46 2.80 0.79 -14.53
C ARG A 46 1.47 0.53 -15.23
N PRO A 47 0.32 0.75 -14.57
CA PRO A 47 0.21 1.06 -13.13
C PRO A 47 0.60 -0.14 -12.28
N ALA A 48 1.37 0.08 -11.23
CA ALA A 48 1.66 -0.96 -10.25
C ALA A 48 0.41 -1.27 -9.41
N VAL A 49 0.11 -2.55 -9.21
CA VAL A 49 -0.92 -3.02 -8.28
C VAL A 49 -0.24 -3.57 -7.04
N ILE A 50 -0.33 -2.82 -5.95
CA ILE A 50 0.32 -3.12 -4.68
C ILE A 50 -0.78 -3.61 -3.73
N ALA A 51 -0.73 -4.91 -3.37
CA ALA A 51 -1.71 -5.53 -2.49
C ALA A 51 -1.45 -5.12 -1.04
N HIS A 52 -2.20 -4.12 -0.57
CA HIS A 52 -2.08 -3.50 0.75
C HIS A 52 -2.39 -4.50 1.86
N ARG A 53 -1.36 -4.91 2.61
CA ARG A 53 -1.40 -5.97 3.63
C ARG A 53 -1.88 -7.31 3.06
N GLY A 54 -1.53 -7.59 1.78
CA GLY A 54 -2.06 -8.68 0.99
C GLY A 54 -3.40 -8.36 0.33
N ALA A 55 -4.16 -9.39 -0.06
CA ALA A 55 -5.54 -9.24 -0.56
C ALA A 55 -6.53 -9.04 0.61
N SER A 56 -6.34 -7.95 1.37
CA SER A 56 -6.96 -7.71 2.68
C SER A 56 -8.47 -7.48 2.63
N TYR A 57 -9.04 -7.23 1.46
CA TYR A 57 -10.49 -7.28 1.26
C TYR A 57 -11.03 -8.72 1.30
N LEU A 58 -10.28 -9.69 0.80
CA LEU A 58 -10.69 -11.08 0.65
C LEU A 58 -10.29 -11.98 1.84
N ALA A 59 -9.27 -11.60 2.60
CA ALA A 59 -8.71 -12.36 3.73
C ALA A 59 -8.24 -11.42 4.86
N PRO A 60 -8.02 -11.95 6.08
CA PRO A 60 -7.46 -11.15 7.17
C PRO A 60 -6.12 -10.53 6.76
N GLU A 61 -5.97 -9.22 6.96
CA GLU A 61 -4.76 -8.47 6.60
C GLU A 61 -3.50 -9.10 7.22
N GLU A 62 -2.38 -9.03 6.49
CA GLU A 62 -1.04 -9.50 6.92
C GLU A 62 -0.96 -10.97 7.34
N THR A 63 -1.91 -11.78 6.87
CA THR A 63 -1.92 -13.22 7.11
C THR A 63 -1.54 -14.01 5.85
N ARG A 64 -1.19 -15.28 6.07
CA ARG A 64 -0.79 -16.19 4.99
C ARG A 64 -1.82 -16.25 3.84
N PRO A 65 -3.14 -16.44 4.08
CA PRO A 65 -4.12 -16.45 2.99
C PRO A 65 -4.22 -15.11 2.24
N ALA A 66 -4.04 -13.97 2.91
CA ALA A 66 -4.06 -12.66 2.25
C ALA A 66 -2.90 -12.52 1.26
N PHE A 67 -1.68 -12.89 1.65
CA PHE A 67 -0.52 -12.82 0.76
C PHE A 67 -0.55 -13.89 -0.33
N LEU A 68 -0.95 -15.11 -0.02
CA LEU A 68 -1.11 -16.16 -1.04
C LEU A 68 -2.15 -15.74 -2.09
N MET A 69 -3.30 -15.22 -1.66
CA MET A 69 -4.34 -14.74 -2.57
C MET A 69 -3.85 -13.59 -3.45
N ALA A 70 -3.18 -12.58 -2.87
CA ALA A 70 -2.61 -11.48 -3.63
C ALA A 70 -1.61 -11.96 -4.69
N ARG A 71 -0.76 -12.93 -4.36
CA ARG A 71 0.15 -13.59 -5.30
C ARG A 71 -0.60 -14.30 -6.42
N GLU A 72 -1.60 -15.12 -6.08
CA GLU A 72 -2.36 -15.89 -7.08
C GLU A 72 -3.19 -14.98 -7.99
N LEU A 73 -3.72 -13.87 -7.48
CA LEU A 73 -4.38 -12.85 -8.29
C LEU A 73 -3.43 -12.19 -9.30
N GLY A 74 -2.14 -12.16 -9.04
CA GLY A 74 -1.14 -11.54 -9.90
C GLY A 74 -0.85 -10.07 -9.55
N ALA A 75 -0.99 -9.69 -8.28
CA ALA A 75 -0.50 -8.41 -7.79
C ALA A 75 1.00 -8.25 -8.08
N ASP A 76 1.44 -7.03 -8.35
CA ASP A 76 2.85 -6.76 -8.62
C ASP A 76 3.69 -6.82 -7.36
N TYR A 77 3.11 -6.38 -6.23
CA TYR A 77 3.77 -6.38 -4.93
C TYR A 77 2.84 -6.87 -3.82
N LEU A 78 3.44 -7.59 -2.88
CA LEU A 78 2.89 -7.85 -1.55
C LEU A 78 3.37 -6.74 -0.63
N GLU A 79 2.45 -5.96 -0.09
CA GLU A 79 2.80 -4.89 0.84
C GLU A 79 2.46 -5.30 2.26
N PHE A 80 3.32 -4.90 3.20
CA PHE A 80 3.17 -5.18 4.63
C PHE A 80 3.97 -4.22 5.50
N ASP A 81 3.53 -4.13 6.77
CA ASP A 81 4.08 -3.28 7.81
C ASP A 81 5.04 -4.09 8.70
N ILE A 82 6.32 -3.72 8.75
CA ILE A 82 7.31 -4.45 9.55
C ILE A 82 7.51 -3.81 10.92
N GLN A 83 7.39 -4.62 11.97
CA GLN A 83 7.69 -4.29 13.36
C GLN A 83 8.59 -5.37 13.97
N ARG A 84 9.07 -5.16 15.21
CA ARG A 84 10.00 -6.07 15.88
C ARG A 84 9.48 -6.48 17.26
N THR A 85 9.45 -7.77 17.53
CA THR A 85 9.10 -8.33 18.85
C THR A 85 10.16 -8.03 19.90
N LYS A 86 9.81 -8.28 21.18
CA LYS A 86 10.71 -8.17 22.33
C LYS A 86 12.00 -8.98 22.20
N ASP A 87 11.91 -10.16 21.59
CA ASP A 87 13.04 -11.08 21.35
C ASP A 87 13.68 -10.88 19.97
N GLY A 88 13.37 -9.78 19.27
CA GLY A 88 14.08 -9.35 18.08
C GLY A 88 13.59 -9.94 16.76
N VAL A 89 12.46 -10.64 16.71
CA VAL A 89 11.90 -11.21 15.49
C VAL A 89 11.17 -10.12 14.68
N LEU A 90 11.46 -10.01 13.38
CA LEU A 90 10.75 -9.13 12.45
C LEU A 90 9.42 -9.78 12.04
N ILE A 91 8.32 -9.09 12.28
CA ILE A 91 6.96 -9.57 12.02
C ILE A 91 6.14 -8.58 11.19
N ALA A 92 5.13 -9.08 10.50
CA ALA A 92 4.14 -8.25 9.81
C ALA A 92 2.99 -7.93 10.75
N LEU A 93 2.81 -6.63 11.06
CA LEU A 93 1.67 -6.12 11.81
C LEU A 93 1.55 -4.60 11.63
N HIS A 94 0.36 -4.13 11.28
CA HIS A 94 0.13 -2.70 11.05
C HIS A 94 0.02 -1.88 12.35
N ASP A 95 -0.84 -2.32 13.27
CA ASP A 95 -1.17 -1.55 14.47
C ASP A 95 -0.06 -1.63 15.52
N ASP A 96 0.02 -0.63 16.37
CA ASP A 96 0.95 -0.60 17.51
C ASP A 96 0.62 -1.65 18.56
N ASP A 97 -0.65 -2.06 18.66
CA ASP A 97 -1.15 -3.07 19.58
C ASP A 97 -1.92 -4.20 18.86
N LEU A 98 -2.22 -5.26 19.58
CA LEU A 98 -2.81 -6.50 19.04
C LEU A 98 -4.33 -6.53 19.06
N SER A 99 -5.00 -5.50 19.61
CA SER A 99 -6.42 -5.57 19.99
C SER A 99 -7.37 -5.66 18.80
N ARG A 100 -7.06 -5.06 17.65
CA ARG A 100 -7.95 -4.99 16.49
C ARG A 100 -7.96 -6.28 15.69
N THR A 101 -6.79 -6.90 15.52
CA THR A 101 -6.59 -7.99 14.56
C THR A 101 -6.29 -9.33 15.20
N THR A 102 -6.34 -9.43 16.54
CA THR A 102 -6.13 -10.69 17.25
C THR A 102 -7.15 -10.92 18.38
N ASN A 103 -7.04 -12.07 19.03
CA ASN A 103 -7.76 -12.40 20.27
C ASN A 103 -6.91 -12.16 21.52
N VAL A 104 -6.04 -11.16 21.52
CA VAL A 104 -5.12 -10.87 22.63
C VAL A 104 -5.82 -10.70 23.98
N ALA A 105 -7.01 -10.10 24.00
CA ALA A 105 -7.83 -9.94 25.21
C ALA A 105 -8.25 -11.28 25.86
N GLU A 106 -8.38 -12.33 25.05
CA GLU A 106 -8.73 -13.67 25.52
C GLU A 106 -7.50 -14.44 26.03
N VAL A 107 -6.36 -14.31 25.31
CA VAL A 107 -5.14 -15.07 25.58
C VAL A 107 -4.27 -14.38 26.62
N PHE A 108 -4.17 -13.07 26.59
CA PHE A 108 -3.37 -12.23 27.50
C PHE A 108 -4.21 -11.09 28.09
N PRO A 109 -5.18 -11.39 28.98
CA PRO A 109 -6.03 -10.37 29.59
C PRO A 109 -5.21 -9.26 30.28
N GLY A 110 -5.59 -8.01 30.02
CA GLY A 110 -4.93 -6.83 30.57
C GLY A 110 -3.72 -6.34 29.77
N ARG A 111 -3.35 -7.05 28.66
CA ARG A 111 -2.25 -6.66 27.76
C ARG A 111 -2.73 -6.19 26.38
N GLU A 112 -4.02 -5.90 26.21
CA GLU A 112 -4.64 -5.58 24.91
C GLU A 112 -4.05 -4.33 24.28
N LYS A 113 -3.52 -3.42 25.10
CA LYS A 113 -2.91 -2.16 24.68
C LYS A 113 -1.40 -2.14 24.80
N ASP A 114 -0.82 -3.25 25.19
CA ASP A 114 0.63 -3.40 25.17
C ASP A 114 1.13 -3.34 23.73
N THR A 115 2.26 -2.69 23.54
CA THR A 115 2.89 -2.57 22.23
C THR A 115 3.69 -3.83 21.87
N ILE A 116 3.92 -4.04 20.58
CA ILE A 116 4.52 -5.25 20.02
C ILE A 116 5.90 -5.57 20.63
N ASP A 117 6.70 -4.57 20.89
CA ASP A 117 8.03 -4.71 21.51
C ASP A 117 8.02 -5.25 22.96
N THR A 118 6.84 -5.44 23.55
CA THR A 118 6.68 -6.08 24.86
C THR A 118 6.37 -7.58 24.78
N PHE A 119 6.00 -8.09 23.59
CA PHE A 119 5.71 -9.51 23.34
C PHE A 119 6.86 -10.22 22.67
N THR A 120 7.15 -11.46 23.10
CA THR A 120 8.00 -12.39 22.36
C THR A 120 7.27 -12.98 21.17
N PHE A 121 8.00 -13.47 20.18
CA PHE A 121 7.37 -14.15 19.05
C PHE A 121 6.61 -15.42 19.48
N ALA A 122 7.10 -16.13 20.48
CA ALA A 122 6.42 -17.32 21.05
C ALA A 122 5.07 -16.97 21.69
N GLU A 123 4.93 -15.79 22.32
CA GLU A 123 3.63 -15.29 22.80
C GLU A 123 2.71 -14.95 21.63
N LEU A 124 3.21 -14.27 20.59
CA LEU A 124 2.42 -13.94 19.41
C LEU A 124 1.88 -15.16 18.66
N GLN A 125 2.60 -16.27 18.66
CA GLN A 125 2.15 -17.53 18.02
C GLN A 125 0.98 -18.21 18.74
N GLN A 126 0.59 -17.75 19.93
CA GLN A 126 -0.58 -18.24 20.65
C GLN A 126 -1.86 -17.52 20.23
N LEU A 127 -1.76 -16.45 19.43
CA LEU A 127 -2.87 -15.60 19.05
C LEU A 127 -3.53 -16.08 17.76
N ASP A 128 -4.83 -15.83 17.68
CA ASP A 128 -5.62 -15.98 16.46
C ASP A 128 -5.74 -14.62 15.76
N ALA A 129 -5.04 -14.45 14.66
CA ALA A 129 -5.05 -13.24 13.83
C ALA A 129 -6.08 -13.29 12.68
N GLY A 130 -6.97 -14.29 12.64
CA GLY A 130 -7.91 -14.48 11.53
C GLY A 130 -9.38 -14.36 11.89
N SER A 131 -9.80 -14.85 13.06
CA SER A 131 -11.24 -14.91 13.43
C SER A 131 -11.92 -13.55 13.54
N TRP A 132 -11.18 -12.48 13.80
CA TRP A 132 -11.73 -11.12 13.80
C TRP A 132 -12.31 -10.73 12.43
N PHE A 133 -11.65 -11.15 11.33
CA PHE A 133 -12.10 -10.89 9.97
C PHE A 133 -13.45 -11.53 9.70
N ASN A 134 -13.62 -12.78 10.08
CA ASN A 134 -14.88 -13.51 9.91
C ASN A 134 -16.05 -12.83 10.64
N ARG A 135 -15.79 -12.30 11.85
CA ARG A 135 -16.81 -11.55 12.61
C ARG A 135 -17.19 -10.25 11.92
N LYS A 136 -16.20 -9.54 11.38
CA LYS A 136 -16.38 -8.24 10.73
C LYS A 136 -16.93 -8.35 9.31
N ASN A 137 -16.63 -9.45 8.61
CA ASN A 137 -16.96 -9.66 7.19
C ASN A 137 -17.65 -11.02 6.99
N PRO A 138 -18.89 -11.20 7.46
CA PRO A 138 -19.58 -12.50 7.40
C PRO A 138 -19.84 -12.99 5.97
N ASP A 139 -19.93 -12.09 5.00
CA ASP A 139 -20.07 -12.36 3.57
C ASP A 139 -18.80 -12.97 2.92
N ARG A 140 -17.66 -12.81 3.55
CA ARG A 140 -16.33 -13.29 3.09
C ARG A 140 -15.67 -14.20 4.12
N ALA A 141 -16.38 -14.55 5.17
CA ALA A 141 -15.89 -15.41 6.23
C ALA A 141 -15.55 -16.82 5.72
N ARG A 142 -14.46 -17.40 6.26
CA ARG A 142 -14.03 -18.77 5.98
C ARG A 142 -13.63 -19.47 7.27
N GLY A 143 -14.00 -20.74 7.40
CA GLY A 143 -13.62 -21.56 8.54
C GLY A 143 -12.10 -21.68 8.68
N SER A 144 -11.40 -21.73 7.55
CA SER A 144 -9.94 -21.81 7.45
C SER A 144 -9.19 -20.55 7.93
N PHE A 145 -9.88 -19.45 8.19
CA PHE A 145 -9.25 -18.24 8.76
C PHE A 145 -9.12 -18.29 10.28
N LYS A 146 -9.81 -19.22 10.95
CA LYS A 146 -9.66 -19.39 12.39
C LYS A 146 -8.28 -19.94 12.74
N GLY A 147 -7.62 -19.32 13.73
CA GLY A 147 -6.33 -19.75 14.24
C GLY A 147 -5.14 -19.37 13.34
N LEU A 148 -5.29 -18.39 12.43
CA LEU A 148 -4.17 -17.88 11.67
C LEU A 148 -3.17 -17.18 12.60
N GLY A 149 -1.89 -17.46 12.43
CA GLY A 149 -0.79 -16.84 13.17
C GLY A 149 -0.28 -15.55 12.52
N ILE A 150 0.42 -14.75 13.31
CA ILE A 150 1.19 -13.58 12.85
C ILE A 150 2.43 -14.09 12.10
N LEU A 151 2.71 -13.49 10.93
CA LEU A 151 3.80 -13.90 10.06
C LEU A 151 5.11 -13.16 10.38
N ARG A 152 6.22 -13.86 10.19
CA ARG A 152 7.55 -13.26 10.16
C ARG A 152 7.88 -12.75 8.75
N LEU A 153 8.90 -11.91 8.66
CA LEU A 153 9.46 -11.46 7.38
C LEU A 153 9.79 -12.66 6.46
N GLU A 154 10.43 -13.69 7.00
CA GLU A 154 10.85 -14.88 6.23
C GLU A 154 9.66 -15.64 5.65
N ASP A 155 8.55 -15.70 6.36
CA ASP A 155 7.32 -16.37 5.91
C ASP A 155 6.74 -15.66 4.67
N ILE A 156 6.79 -14.32 4.63
CA ILE A 156 6.32 -13.51 3.50
C ILE A 156 7.29 -13.60 2.33
N ILE A 157 8.59 -13.57 2.58
CA ILE A 157 9.62 -13.82 1.55
C ILE A 157 9.38 -15.17 0.87
N GLN A 158 9.15 -16.24 1.65
CA GLN A 158 8.85 -17.56 1.10
C GLN A 158 7.58 -17.55 0.23
N ILE A 159 6.54 -16.81 0.64
CA ILE A 159 5.32 -16.66 -0.17
C ILE A 159 5.63 -15.96 -1.49
N ALA A 160 6.38 -14.86 -1.46
CA ALA A 160 6.74 -14.10 -2.65
C ALA A 160 7.62 -14.88 -3.63
N GLU A 161 8.44 -15.80 -3.14
CA GLU A 161 9.35 -16.63 -3.94
C GLU A 161 8.73 -17.93 -4.45
N SER A 162 7.60 -18.34 -3.87
CA SER A 162 6.92 -19.59 -4.25
C SER A 162 5.84 -19.36 -5.32
N GLY A 163 5.39 -20.45 -5.94
CA GLY A 163 4.34 -20.43 -6.95
C GLY A 163 4.80 -19.96 -8.33
N SER A 164 3.85 -19.79 -9.25
CA SER A 164 4.11 -19.36 -10.63
C SER A 164 4.27 -17.84 -10.76
N ASN A 165 3.55 -17.08 -9.95
CA ASN A 165 3.71 -15.64 -9.83
C ASN A 165 4.73 -15.34 -8.73
N ARG A 166 5.66 -14.47 -9.02
CA ARG A 166 6.69 -14.03 -8.08
C ARG A 166 6.59 -12.52 -7.90
N PRO A 167 5.62 -12.04 -7.11
CA PRO A 167 5.48 -10.63 -6.84
C PRO A 167 6.72 -10.08 -6.14
N GLY A 168 6.94 -8.79 -6.26
CA GLY A 168 7.85 -8.07 -5.39
C GLY A 168 7.28 -7.94 -3.97
N ILE A 169 8.10 -7.42 -3.06
CA ILE A 169 7.66 -7.04 -1.71
C ILE A 169 7.83 -5.53 -1.52
N TYR A 170 6.87 -4.95 -0.82
CA TYR A 170 6.80 -3.53 -0.53
C TYR A 170 6.70 -3.37 0.99
N ILE A 171 7.76 -2.89 1.64
CA ILE A 171 7.90 -2.99 3.10
C ILE A 171 7.82 -1.61 3.74
N GLU A 172 6.84 -1.42 4.63
CA GLU A 172 6.78 -0.24 5.49
C GLU A 172 7.57 -0.49 6.78
N THR A 173 8.53 0.40 7.09
CA THR A 173 9.09 0.48 8.44
C THR A 173 8.14 1.26 9.33
N LYS A 174 7.38 0.52 10.16
CA LYS A 174 6.34 1.08 11.03
C LYS A 174 6.94 1.56 12.34
N ALA A 175 6.62 2.82 12.73
CA ALA A 175 7.09 3.40 13.99
C ALA A 175 8.59 3.13 14.26
N ALA A 176 9.45 3.32 13.25
CA ALA A 176 10.87 2.92 13.26
C ALA A 176 11.63 3.53 14.44
N GLN A 177 11.21 4.71 14.92
CA GLN A 177 11.75 5.34 16.13
C GLN A 177 11.56 4.51 17.41
N ARG A 178 10.53 3.65 17.47
CA ARG A 178 10.30 2.71 18.59
C ARG A 178 11.27 1.53 18.54
N PHE A 179 11.76 1.21 17.36
CA PHE A 179 12.60 0.03 17.12
C PHE A 179 14.00 0.42 16.64
N PRO A 180 14.87 1.02 17.49
CA PRO A 180 16.19 1.47 17.05
C PRO A 180 16.97 0.37 16.33
N GLY A 181 17.45 0.69 15.11
CA GLY A 181 18.21 -0.24 14.27
C GLY A 181 17.39 -1.24 13.47
N ILE A 182 16.05 -1.10 13.41
CA ILE A 182 15.17 -1.98 12.62
C ILE A 182 15.54 -1.96 11.14
N GLU A 183 15.96 -0.81 10.60
CA GLU A 183 16.35 -0.68 9.20
C GLU A 183 17.58 -1.54 8.88
N ARG A 184 18.58 -1.54 9.75
CA ARG A 184 19.78 -2.39 9.59
C ARG A 184 19.41 -3.86 9.67
N GLN A 185 18.63 -4.25 10.67
CA GLN A 185 18.19 -5.63 10.83
C GLN A 185 17.37 -6.10 9.61
N LEU A 186 16.46 -5.27 9.11
CA LEU A 186 15.67 -5.55 7.92
C LEU A 186 16.55 -5.75 6.68
N VAL A 187 17.50 -4.84 6.46
CA VAL A 187 18.43 -4.91 5.32
C VAL A 187 19.31 -6.16 5.41
N GLU A 188 19.83 -6.51 6.60
CA GLU A 188 20.63 -7.71 6.82
C GLU A 188 19.82 -9.00 6.56
N ALA A 189 18.58 -9.06 7.05
CA ALA A 189 17.67 -10.20 6.79
C ALA A 189 17.37 -10.36 5.30
N LEU A 190 17.06 -9.25 4.59
CA LEU A 190 16.81 -9.26 3.16
C LEU A 190 18.07 -9.65 2.35
N ALA A 191 19.25 -9.22 2.78
CA ALA A 191 20.52 -9.61 2.17
C ALA A 191 20.76 -11.11 2.29
N ALA A 192 20.50 -11.70 3.47
CA ALA A 192 20.62 -13.13 3.71
C ALA A 192 19.72 -13.97 2.79
N HIS A 193 18.56 -13.43 2.39
CA HIS A 193 17.65 -14.04 1.42
C HIS A 193 17.91 -13.63 -0.04
N GLY A 194 18.97 -12.89 -0.33
CA GLY A 194 19.35 -12.50 -1.70
C GLY A 194 18.49 -11.41 -2.33
N TRP A 195 17.68 -10.69 -1.55
CA TRP A 195 16.79 -9.65 -2.06
C TRP A 195 17.49 -8.32 -2.36
N LEU A 196 18.71 -8.11 -1.83
CA LEU A 196 19.51 -6.91 -2.09
C LEU A 196 20.56 -7.11 -3.19
N SER A 197 20.81 -8.32 -3.65
CA SER A 197 21.84 -8.60 -4.64
C SER A 197 21.49 -7.93 -5.95
N GLY A 198 22.29 -6.90 -6.26
CA GLY A 198 22.16 -5.96 -7.34
C GLY A 198 21.84 -6.62 -8.65
N ARG A 199 20.76 -6.18 -9.23
CA ARG A 199 20.40 -6.59 -10.56
C ARG A 199 20.24 -5.31 -11.33
N GLY A 200 21.18 -5.13 -12.24
CA GLY A 200 21.14 -4.04 -13.18
C GLY A 200 19.76 -3.91 -13.84
N SER A 201 19.58 -2.88 -14.60
CA SER A 201 18.39 -2.35 -15.24
C SER A 201 17.47 -3.34 -16.01
N GLN A 202 17.71 -4.63 -15.93
CA GLN A 202 16.96 -5.65 -16.67
C GLN A 202 16.01 -6.49 -15.78
N VAL A 203 15.95 -6.25 -14.47
CA VAL A 203 15.05 -6.98 -13.58
C VAL A 203 14.13 -5.99 -12.90
N PRO A 204 12.79 -6.22 -12.91
CA PRO A 204 11.84 -5.37 -12.19
C PRO A 204 12.30 -5.15 -10.75
N ALA A 205 12.14 -3.95 -10.21
CA ALA A 205 12.36 -3.68 -8.80
C ALA A 205 11.45 -4.62 -7.99
N ARG A 206 12.06 -5.65 -7.39
CA ARG A 206 11.33 -6.65 -6.60
C ARG A 206 11.16 -6.25 -5.14
N LEU A 207 11.88 -5.22 -4.71
CA LEU A 207 11.85 -4.69 -3.36
C LEU A 207 11.71 -3.18 -3.41
N ILE A 208 10.77 -2.66 -2.64
CA ILE A 208 10.61 -1.23 -2.41
C ILE A 208 10.40 -1.03 -0.90
N PHE A 209 11.09 -0.05 -0.33
CA PHE A 209 10.86 0.37 1.05
C PHE A 209 9.91 1.55 1.11
N GLN A 210 9.13 1.66 2.18
CA GLN A 210 8.33 2.85 2.46
C GLN A 210 8.34 3.20 3.94
N SER A 211 8.04 4.44 4.23
CA SER A 211 7.85 4.93 5.60
C SER A 211 7.18 6.30 5.61
N PHE A 212 6.44 6.61 6.69
CA PHE A 212 6.05 7.97 7.04
C PHE A 212 7.19 8.74 7.70
N GLU A 213 8.28 8.07 8.09
CA GLU A 213 9.42 8.66 8.78
C GLU A 213 10.58 8.92 7.80
N PRO A 214 10.85 10.20 7.42
CA PRO A 214 11.95 10.52 6.51
C PRO A 214 13.32 10.04 7.01
N ASP A 215 13.52 10.03 8.33
CA ASP A 215 14.78 9.57 8.93
C ASP A 215 15.02 8.07 8.76
N SER A 216 13.94 7.26 8.78
CA SER A 216 14.03 5.84 8.45
C SER A 216 14.41 5.64 6.99
N LEU A 217 13.79 6.40 6.07
CA LEU A 217 14.14 6.35 4.64
C LEU A 217 15.58 6.81 4.37
N ALA A 218 16.08 7.80 5.12
CA ALA A 218 17.47 8.23 5.02
C ALA A 218 18.43 7.11 5.44
N ARG A 219 18.15 6.42 6.55
CA ARG A 219 18.94 5.25 6.99
C ARG A 219 18.88 4.09 5.98
N LEU A 220 17.69 3.81 5.43
CA LEU A 220 17.54 2.80 4.38
C LEU A 220 18.30 3.17 3.09
N LYS A 221 18.38 4.48 2.76
CA LYS A 221 19.17 4.97 1.64
C LYS A 221 20.67 4.70 1.83
N GLU A 222 21.19 4.88 3.04
CA GLU A 222 22.58 4.57 3.36
C GLU A 222 22.89 3.08 3.34
N LEU A 223 21.95 2.26 3.85
CA LEU A 223 22.14 0.80 3.99
C LEU A 223 21.91 0.05 2.66
N ALA A 224 21.00 0.53 1.82
CA ALA A 224 20.61 -0.11 0.57
C ALA A 224 20.32 0.96 -0.52
N PRO A 225 21.34 1.66 -1.03
CA PRO A 225 21.17 2.83 -1.90
C PRO A 225 20.43 2.52 -3.20
N ASP A 226 20.60 1.33 -3.75
CA ASP A 226 20.02 0.90 -5.03
C ASP A 226 18.54 0.48 -4.94
N ILE A 227 18.02 0.28 -3.73
CA ILE A 227 16.63 -0.12 -3.54
C ILE A 227 15.72 1.11 -3.59
N PRO A 228 14.67 1.11 -4.45
CA PRO A 228 13.69 2.20 -4.48
C PRO A 228 13.01 2.39 -3.11
N ARG A 229 12.68 3.64 -2.80
CA ARG A 229 12.03 4.05 -1.56
C ARG A 229 10.82 4.92 -1.87
N LEU A 230 9.84 4.94 -0.97
CA LEU A 230 8.64 5.78 -1.05
C LEU A 230 8.45 6.51 0.28
N LEU A 231 8.35 7.82 0.24
CA LEU A 231 7.94 8.64 1.36
C LEU A 231 6.41 8.66 1.41
N LEU A 232 5.83 8.03 2.42
CA LEU A 232 4.41 8.15 2.71
C LEU A 232 4.14 9.52 3.33
N ILE A 233 3.09 10.19 2.86
CA ILE A 233 2.72 11.51 3.39
C ILE A 233 1.36 11.43 4.07
N ASP A 234 1.21 12.14 5.17
CA ASP A 234 -0.02 12.31 5.92
C ASP A 234 -0.53 13.76 5.90
N GLU A 235 -1.71 13.99 6.48
CA GLU A 235 -2.30 15.33 6.56
C GLU A 235 -1.43 16.32 7.34
N VAL A 236 -0.73 15.86 8.37
CA VAL A 236 0.13 16.70 9.22
C VAL A 236 1.34 17.18 8.42
N MET A 237 1.98 16.27 7.70
CA MET A 237 3.11 16.60 6.82
C MET A 237 2.68 17.57 5.72
N THR A 238 1.54 17.28 5.08
CA THR A 238 1.00 18.10 3.99
C THR A 238 0.63 19.51 4.46
N SER A 239 -0.03 19.65 5.60
CA SER A 239 -0.43 20.96 6.14
C SER A 239 0.76 21.81 6.57
N LYS A 240 1.85 21.18 7.04
CA LYS A 240 3.06 21.89 7.47
C LYS A 240 3.99 22.27 6.33
N ALA A 241 4.18 21.38 5.38
CA ALA A 241 5.20 21.53 4.34
C ALA A 241 4.63 22.03 2.99
N GLY A 242 3.36 21.81 2.72
CA GLY A 242 2.78 21.98 1.40
C GLY A 242 3.39 21.02 0.37
N TRP A 243 2.87 21.05 -0.87
CA TRP A 243 3.35 20.13 -1.92
C TRP A 243 4.81 20.32 -2.27
N GLU A 244 5.26 21.56 -2.40
CA GLU A 244 6.65 21.89 -2.72
C GLU A 244 7.63 21.38 -1.66
N GLY A 245 7.28 21.55 -0.38
CA GLY A 245 8.06 21.03 0.74
C GLY A 245 8.11 19.51 0.77
N ILE A 246 7.01 18.83 0.39
CA ILE A 246 6.95 17.36 0.25
C ILE A 246 7.89 16.90 -0.87
N VAL A 247 7.81 17.51 -2.05
CA VAL A 247 8.68 17.15 -3.19
C VAL A 247 10.15 17.34 -2.81
N LYS A 248 10.48 18.45 -2.12
CA LYS A 248 11.83 18.70 -1.61
C LYS A 248 12.27 17.60 -0.64
N LYS A 249 11.44 17.28 0.37
CA LYS A 249 11.77 16.24 1.37
C LYS A 249 11.96 14.86 0.72
N ALA A 250 11.07 14.47 -0.19
CA ALA A 250 11.18 13.21 -0.92
C ALA A 250 12.48 13.13 -1.73
N THR A 251 12.87 14.25 -2.38
CA THR A 251 14.14 14.35 -3.12
C THR A 251 15.36 14.20 -2.20
N GLU A 252 15.36 14.83 -1.03
CA GLU A 252 16.44 14.73 -0.03
C GLU A 252 16.68 13.28 0.39
N VAL A 253 15.61 12.54 0.68
CA VAL A 253 15.72 11.11 1.08
C VAL A 253 15.81 10.17 -0.13
N GLY A 254 15.70 10.69 -1.36
CA GLY A 254 15.78 9.91 -2.60
C GLY A 254 14.66 8.88 -2.72
N ALA A 255 13.43 9.31 -2.44
CA ALA A 255 12.24 8.46 -2.43
C ALA A 255 11.15 9.00 -3.35
N GLY A 256 10.32 8.13 -3.95
CA GLY A 256 9.04 8.50 -4.54
C GLY A 256 8.07 9.03 -3.49
N ILE A 257 6.86 9.38 -3.90
CA ILE A 257 5.84 9.94 -3.02
C ILE A 257 4.63 8.98 -2.94
N GLY A 258 4.28 8.55 -1.73
CA GLY A 258 3.07 7.81 -1.41
C GLY A 258 2.00 8.74 -0.86
N THR A 259 0.89 8.92 -1.57
CA THR A 259 -0.15 9.88 -1.22
C THR A 259 -1.55 9.29 -1.31
N TRP A 260 -2.51 9.89 -0.61
CA TRP A 260 -3.92 9.46 -0.67
C TRP A 260 -4.61 9.84 -1.99
N GLY A 261 -5.67 9.11 -2.31
CA GLY A 261 -6.51 9.34 -3.46
C GLY A 261 -7.63 10.37 -3.25
N TYR A 262 -8.59 10.37 -4.19
CA TYR A 262 -9.71 11.33 -4.20
C TYR A 262 -10.77 11.04 -3.14
N HIS A 263 -10.98 9.76 -2.80
CA HIS A 263 -11.98 9.36 -1.80
C HIS A 263 -11.75 10.02 -0.44
N TRP A 264 -10.49 10.16 -0.05
CA TRP A 264 -10.12 10.84 1.19
C TRP A 264 -10.52 12.31 1.19
N ALA A 265 -10.47 12.97 0.03
CA ALA A 265 -10.86 14.38 -0.12
C ALA A 265 -12.36 14.60 -0.19
N PHE A 266 -13.15 13.64 -0.73
CA PHE A 266 -14.58 13.77 -1.01
C PHE A 266 -15.44 12.66 -0.39
N GLY A 267 -14.88 11.77 0.44
CA GLY A 267 -15.59 10.65 1.06
C GLY A 267 -16.61 11.06 2.12
N PRO A 268 -17.37 10.10 2.69
CA PRO A 268 -18.44 10.36 3.66
C PRO A 268 -17.97 11.04 4.95
N HIS A 269 -16.67 11.07 5.20
CA HIS A 269 -16.05 11.81 6.32
C HIS A 269 -15.73 13.27 5.98
N TRP A 270 -16.01 13.71 4.73
CA TRP A 270 -15.75 15.08 4.31
C TRP A 270 -16.65 16.05 5.06
N SER A 271 -16.05 17.06 5.69
CA SER A 271 -16.74 18.18 6.28
C SER A 271 -16.15 19.50 5.76
N LEU A 272 -16.99 20.52 5.64
CA LEU A 272 -16.54 21.86 5.22
C LEU A 272 -15.52 22.45 6.19
N LYS A 273 -15.49 21.98 7.46
CA LYS A 273 -14.51 22.42 8.48
C LYS A 273 -13.10 21.87 8.18
N ASP A 274 -13.01 20.69 7.58
CA ASP A 274 -11.75 19.99 7.27
C ASP A 274 -11.28 20.24 5.84
N ALA A 275 -12.13 20.86 4.99
CA ALA A 275 -11.84 21.12 3.59
C ALA A 275 -10.51 21.85 3.32
N PRO A 276 -10.05 22.81 4.14
CA PRO A 276 -8.78 23.51 3.92
C PRO A 276 -7.54 22.63 4.09
N THR A 277 -7.65 21.50 4.81
CA THR A 277 -6.52 20.62 5.13
C THR A 277 -6.42 19.38 4.23
N ARG A 278 -7.48 19.08 3.48
CA ARG A 278 -7.56 17.89 2.60
C ARG A 278 -7.26 18.24 1.17
N HIS A 279 -5.99 18.30 0.84
CA HIS A 279 -5.55 18.55 -0.52
C HIS A 279 -5.53 17.24 -1.33
N ILE A 280 -6.05 17.29 -2.56
CA ILE A 280 -5.95 16.18 -3.51
C ILE A 280 -4.53 16.17 -4.07
N MET A 281 -3.69 15.27 -3.59
CA MET A 281 -2.28 15.21 -3.99
C MET A 281 -2.03 14.44 -5.29
N THR A 282 -3.06 13.77 -5.83
CA THR A 282 -2.99 13.05 -7.10
C THR A 282 -3.50 13.87 -8.30
N TRP A 283 -3.64 15.20 -8.16
CA TRP A 283 -3.89 16.05 -9.33
C TRP A 283 -2.74 15.95 -10.34
N PRO A 284 -3.04 16.04 -11.65
CA PRO A 284 -2.04 15.91 -12.71
C PRO A 284 -0.83 16.85 -12.59
N TRP A 285 -1.02 18.06 -12.04
CA TRP A 285 0.09 18.99 -11.80
C TRP A 285 0.99 18.55 -10.66
N HIS A 286 0.45 17.98 -9.58
CA HIS A 286 1.24 17.44 -8.47
C HIS A 286 2.07 16.23 -8.91
N THR A 287 1.44 15.27 -9.59
CA THR A 287 2.19 14.11 -10.14
C THR A 287 3.21 14.56 -11.18
N GLY A 288 2.88 15.58 -12.00
CA GLY A 288 3.80 16.18 -12.95
C GLY A 288 5.02 16.83 -12.28
N ASP A 289 4.82 17.55 -11.16
CA ASP A 289 5.91 18.13 -10.38
C ASP A 289 6.83 17.04 -9.81
N ALA A 290 6.25 16.00 -9.21
CA ALA A 290 7.01 14.86 -8.69
C ALA A 290 7.82 14.19 -9.81
N HIS A 291 7.24 13.93 -10.97
CA HIS A 291 7.93 13.35 -12.12
C HIS A 291 9.05 14.25 -12.65
N ARG A 292 8.86 15.59 -12.65
CA ARG A 292 9.95 16.53 -13.02
C ARG A 292 11.11 16.49 -12.04
N ALA A 293 10.83 16.24 -10.76
CA ALA A 293 11.84 16.04 -9.73
C ALA A 293 12.48 14.65 -9.75
N GLY A 294 12.05 13.75 -10.66
CA GLY A 294 12.57 12.38 -10.75
C GLY A 294 11.94 11.42 -9.72
N LEU A 295 10.76 11.75 -9.21
CA LEU A 295 10.07 10.98 -8.17
C LEU A 295 8.84 10.28 -8.76
N PHE A 296 8.69 8.97 -8.55
CA PHE A 296 7.46 8.24 -8.88
C PHE A 296 6.38 8.48 -7.81
N VAL A 297 5.12 8.27 -8.18
CA VAL A 297 3.97 8.54 -7.31
C VAL A 297 3.06 7.32 -7.23
N HIS A 298 2.84 6.80 -6.02
CA HIS A 298 1.85 5.77 -5.73
C HIS A 298 0.75 6.33 -4.84
N ALA A 299 -0.51 5.95 -5.13
CA ALA A 299 -1.67 6.40 -4.34
C ALA A 299 -2.16 5.30 -3.38
N TRP A 300 -2.52 5.67 -2.14
CA TRP A 300 -3.03 4.77 -1.11
C TRP A 300 -4.27 5.36 -0.41
N THR A 301 -5.15 4.61 0.15
CA THR A 301 -5.50 3.22 -0.22
C THR A 301 -6.72 3.29 -1.11
N ILE A 302 -6.62 2.75 -2.30
CA ILE A 302 -7.61 2.96 -3.38
C ILE A 302 -8.39 1.68 -3.59
N ASP A 303 -9.67 1.66 -3.21
CA ASP A 303 -10.51 0.45 -3.20
C ASP A 303 -11.70 0.50 -4.15
N ASP A 304 -11.93 1.64 -4.84
CA ASP A 304 -13.03 1.82 -5.77
C ASP A 304 -12.54 1.95 -7.22
N ALA A 305 -13.18 1.23 -8.16
CA ALA A 305 -12.80 1.22 -9.56
C ALA A 305 -12.79 2.63 -10.19
N TRP A 306 -13.74 3.49 -9.80
CA TRP A 306 -13.77 4.89 -10.22
C TRP A 306 -12.52 5.64 -9.76
N GLU A 307 -12.15 5.49 -8.49
CA GLU A 307 -10.98 6.15 -7.93
C GLU A 307 -9.68 5.60 -8.53
N MET A 308 -9.58 4.29 -8.76
CA MET A 308 -8.45 3.66 -9.47
C MET A 308 -8.24 4.29 -10.86
N TRP A 309 -9.34 4.52 -11.59
CA TRP A 309 -9.29 5.18 -12.88
C TRP A 309 -8.85 6.65 -12.74
N MET A 310 -9.40 7.39 -11.77
CA MET A 310 -9.10 8.81 -11.55
C MET A 310 -7.63 9.04 -11.18
N VAL A 311 -7.07 8.28 -10.25
CA VAL A 311 -5.65 8.43 -9.84
C VAL A 311 -4.71 8.08 -10.99
N ARG A 312 -5.07 7.08 -11.81
CA ARG A 312 -4.34 6.75 -13.04
C ARG A 312 -4.36 7.90 -14.05
N VAL A 313 -5.53 8.52 -14.29
CA VAL A 313 -5.66 9.70 -15.15
C VAL A 313 -4.88 10.87 -14.55
N GLY A 314 -4.90 11.04 -13.24
CA GLY A 314 -4.10 12.00 -12.49
C GLY A 314 -2.60 11.81 -12.62
N GLY A 315 -2.14 10.67 -13.09
CA GLY A 315 -0.73 10.40 -13.39
C GLY A 315 0.00 9.53 -12.37
N ALA A 316 -0.70 9.01 -11.34
CA ALA A 316 -0.12 8.05 -10.42
C ALA A 316 0.47 6.84 -11.17
N ASP A 317 1.61 6.37 -10.71
CA ASP A 317 2.36 5.28 -11.32
C ASP A 317 1.92 3.92 -10.79
N GLY A 318 1.25 3.87 -9.64
CA GLY A 318 0.68 2.67 -9.03
C GLY A 318 -0.27 3.02 -7.89
N ILE A 319 -0.92 1.99 -7.36
CA ILE A 319 -1.86 2.11 -6.24
C ILE A 319 -1.63 1.01 -5.20
N PHE A 320 -1.78 1.37 -3.93
CA PHE A 320 -2.03 0.43 -2.85
C PHE A 320 -3.53 0.20 -2.76
N THR A 321 -3.93 -1.06 -2.68
CA THR A 321 -5.34 -1.43 -2.62
C THR A 321 -5.57 -2.67 -1.77
N ASN A 322 -6.64 -2.68 -1.00
CA ASN A 322 -7.15 -3.87 -0.33
C ASN A 322 -7.80 -4.84 -1.34
N ARG A 323 -8.16 -4.32 -2.52
CA ARG A 323 -8.93 -4.99 -3.57
C ARG A 323 -8.09 -5.23 -4.82
N ALA A 324 -7.03 -6.03 -4.67
CA ALA A 324 -6.13 -6.35 -5.78
C ALA A 324 -6.87 -6.96 -6.99
N GLU A 325 -7.92 -7.78 -6.75
CA GLU A 325 -8.79 -8.34 -7.79
C GLU A 325 -9.48 -7.26 -8.61
N LEU A 326 -10.02 -6.23 -7.94
CA LEU A 326 -10.70 -5.12 -8.59
C LEU A 326 -9.72 -4.23 -9.36
N ALA A 327 -8.55 -3.97 -8.79
CA ALA A 327 -7.52 -3.16 -9.43
C ALA A 327 -7.01 -3.82 -10.71
N LEU A 328 -6.73 -5.12 -10.67
CA LEU A 328 -6.29 -5.88 -11.83
C LEU A 328 -7.37 -5.89 -12.93
N ALA A 329 -8.65 -6.09 -12.57
CA ALA A 329 -9.77 -6.00 -13.50
C ALA A 329 -9.90 -4.60 -14.11
N THR A 330 -9.85 -3.55 -13.28
CA THR A 330 -9.94 -2.14 -13.74
C THR A 330 -8.81 -1.78 -14.72
N TYR A 331 -7.65 -2.40 -14.57
CA TYR A 331 -6.50 -2.17 -15.45
C TYR A 331 -6.39 -3.19 -16.61
N GLY A 332 -7.38 -4.06 -16.79
CA GLY A 332 -7.42 -5.07 -17.87
C GLY A 332 -6.37 -6.17 -17.68
N ARG A 333 -6.03 -6.50 -16.44
CA ARG A 333 -5.01 -7.47 -16.05
C ARG A 333 -5.59 -8.64 -15.24
N GLU A 334 -6.92 -8.76 -15.17
CA GLU A 334 -7.58 -9.83 -14.43
C GLU A 334 -7.16 -11.22 -14.92
N ARG A 335 -7.09 -12.17 -13.99
CA ARG A 335 -6.90 -13.57 -14.32
C ARG A 335 -8.21 -14.20 -14.82
N ARG A 336 -8.10 -15.26 -15.60
CA ARG A 336 -9.24 -16.06 -16.07
C ARG A 336 -9.79 -17.00 -14.98
N ASP A 337 -8.98 -17.29 -13.97
CA ASP A 337 -9.39 -18.16 -12.84
C ASP A 337 -10.42 -17.45 -11.96
N ASP A 338 -11.48 -18.15 -11.60
CA ASP A 338 -12.43 -17.63 -10.61
C ASP A 338 -11.84 -17.68 -9.18
N LEU A 339 -12.40 -16.87 -8.28
CA LEU A 339 -11.92 -16.77 -6.89
C LEU A 339 -12.00 -18.11 -6.14
N ARG A 340 -13.00 -18.97 -6.45
CA ARG A 340 -13.14 -20.25 -5.80
C ARG A 340 -11.99 -21.18 -6.14
N SER A 341 -11.62 -21.23 -7.41
CA SER A 341 -10.46 -22.02 -7.89
C SER A 341 -9.16 -21.53 -7.23
N LEU A 342 -9.01 -20.21 -7.03
CA LEU A 342 -7.84 -19.65 -6.35
C LEU A 342 -7.81 -20.06 -4.88
N TRP A 343 -8.96 -20.00 -4.17
CA TRP A 343 -9.04 -20.43 -2.77
C TRP A 343 -8.68 -21.90 -2.58
N ASN A 344 -9.18 -22.78 -3.45
CA ASN A 344 -8.86 -24.20 -3.42
C ASN A 344 -7.36 -24.43 -3.65
N ARG A 345 -6.77 -23.71 -4.61
CA ARG A 345 -5.34 -23.83 -4.94
C ARG A 345 -4.43 -23.47 -3.76
N ILE A 346 -4.81 -22.46 -2.98
CA ILE A 346 -4.02 -22.05 -1.81
C ILE A 346 -4.41 -22.75 -0.51
N GLY A 347 -5.42 -23.63 -0.54
CA GLY A 347 -5.84 -24.46 0.60
C GLY A 347 -6.67 -23.73 1.67
N TYR A 348 -7.43 -22.71 1.28
CA TYR A 348 -8.28 -21.91 2.17
C TYR A 348 -9.72 -21.85 1.64
N GLU A 349 -10.45 -22.95 1.80
CA GLU A 349 -11.86 -23.07 1.43
C GLU A 349 -12.80 -22.43 2.45
#